data_2282be4e314141ddb329ddaea5fe9d81
#
_entry.id   2282be4e314141ddb329ddaea5fe9d81
#
_cell.length_a   1.000
_cell.length_b   1.000
_cell.length_c   1.000
_cell.angle_alpha   90.00
_cell.angle_beta   90.00
_cell.angle_gamma   90.00
#
_symmetry.space_group_name_H-M   'P 1'
#
loop_
_entity.id
_entity.type
_entity.pdbx_description
1 polymer ?
#
loop_
_entity_poly.entity_id
_entity_poly.type
_entity_poly.pdbx_seq_one_letter_code
_entity_poly.pdbx_strand_id
1 'polypeptide(L)'
;WVDYNSNGYVAGPSLINIEESHNFFNPKAGLTYKLNNFNNLYFSYSKGNKEPNRSDYENGSPLPEELDDFELGWRLKSKKINFNSNLFYMNYKNQLVLTGELDDVGSPIRTNSGDSYRLGIELEKNWDLFDFLKWNSNISLSKNINKSFYFQRNGSLINLGDTNISYSPSTIFSSRIIYNRGNSSIIFSNKYVGEQYMGNIDSETSKLDGYNTSDLLINYQLFENSDIFKLDFKFHIFNLFNKLYSSNGYFYTYDLNDSLSGQVNTIEGVGYYPQAGRHFMAGVTLEF
;
A
#
# COMPACT_ATOMS: atom_id res chain seq x y z
N TRP A 1 12.77 -24.12 3.58
CA TRP A 1 12.76 -25.01 2.42
C TRP A 1 11.35 -25.09 1.86
N VAL A 2 11.22 -24.90 0.56
CA VAL A 2 9.95 -24.96 -0.17
C VAL A 2 10.17 -25.81 -1.43
N ASP A 3 9.33 -26.82 -1.60
CA ASP A 3 9.24 -27.60 -2.82
C ASP A 3 7.95 -27.27 -3.54
N TYR A 4 8.07 -26.96 -4.82
CA TYR A 4 6.94 -26.71 -5.70
C TYR A 4 7.00 -27.70 -6.87
N ASN A 5 5.97 -28.54 -6.98
CA ASN A 5 5.82 -29.48 -8.07
C ASN A 5 4.43 -29.35 -8.69
N SER A 6 4.34 -29.07 -9.96
CA SER A 6 3.07 -28.96 -10.68
C SER A 6 3.23 -29.53 -12.09
N ASN A 7 2.41 -30.55 -12.38
CA ASN A 7 2.33 -31.20 -13.68
C ASN A 7 0.91 -31.12 -14.20
N GLY A 8 0.73 -30.75 -15.46
CA GLY A 8 -0.58 -30.68 -16.08
C GLY A 8 -0.65 -29.76 -17.27
N TYR A 9 -1.87 -29.35 -17.62
CA TYR A 9 -2.12 -28.39 -18.67
C TYR A 9 -2.65 -27.07 -18.08
N VAL A 10 -2.13 -25.95 -18.56
CA VAL A 10 -2.74 -24.64 -18.38
C VAL A 10 -3.88 -24.48 -19.40
N ALA A 11 -4.68 -23.45 -19.27
CA ALA A 11 -5.74 -23.11 -20.22
C ALA A 11 -5.22 -23.22 -21.68
N GLY A 12 -5.58 -24.32 -22.35
CA GLY A 12 -5.06 -24.65 -23.67
C GLY A 12 -4.17 -25.91 -23.69
N PRO A 13 -3.50 -26.22 -24.81
CA PRO A 13 -2.69 -27.42 -24.97
C PRO A 13 -1.28 -27.33 -24.35
N SER A 14 -0.96 -26.24 -23.65
CA SER A 14 0.37 -26.01 -23.07
C SER A 14 0.60 -26.89 -21.84
N LEU A 15 1.55 -27.81 -21.95
CA LEU A 15 1.96 -28.69 -20.86
C LEU A 15 2.84 -27.91 -19.90
N ILE A 16 2.47 -27.91 -18.62
CA ILE A 16 3.33 -27.44 -17.53
C ILE A 16 3.99 -28.64 -16.88
N ASN A 17 5.29 -28.53 -16.69
CA ASN A 17 6.05 -29.41 -15.83
C ASN A 17 7.01 -28.55 -15.01
N ILE A 18 6.61 -28.20 -13.81
CA ILE A 18 7.37 -27.35 -12.90
C ILE A 18 7.82 -28.21 -11.72
N GLU A 19 9.13 -28.26 -11.52
CA GLU A 19 9.77 -28.94 -10.40
C GLU A 19 10.85 -28.00 -9.85
N GLU A 20 10.50 -27.23 -8.80
CA GLU A 20 11.36 -26.21 -8.23
C GLU A 20 11.53 -26.43 -6.71
N SER A 21 12.75 -26.29 -6.24
CA SER A 21 13.11 -26.42 -4.83
C SER A 21 13.93 -25.23 -4.38
N HIS A 22 13.44 -24.53 -3.36
CA HIS A 22 14.09 -23.35 -2.81
C HIS A 22 14.48 -23.52 -1.35
N ASN A 23 15.73 -23.15 -1.04
CA ASN A 23 16.24 -23.09 0.33
C ASN A 23 16.52 -21.64 0.68
N PHE A 24 15.77 -21.09 1.62
CA PHE A 24 15.90 -19.71 2.05
C PHE A 24 16.53 -19.59 3.43
N PHE A 25 17.46 -18.65 3.58
CA PHE A 25 17.99 -18.22 4.85
C PHE A 25 17.60 -16.77 5.11
N ASN A 26 16.73 -16.55 6.11
CA ASN A 26 16.12 -15.26 6.45
C ASN A 26 16.63 -14.76 7.83
N PRO A 27 17.88 -14.30 7.94
CA PRO A 27 18.43 -13.79 9.19
C PRO A 27 17.76 -12.46 9.57
N LYS A 28 17.60 -12.28 10.90
CA LYS A 28 17.10 -11.02 11.48
C LYS A 28 18.00 -10.66 12.66
N ALA A 29 18.36 -9.37 12.76
CA ALA A 29 19.12 -8.83 13.85
C ALA A 29 18.59 -7.46 14.23
N GLY A 30 18.61 -7.12 15.51
CA GLY A 30 18.17 -5.82 15.97
C GLY A 30 18.85 -5.39 17.24
N LEU A 31 19.04 -4.10 17.39
CA LEU A 31 19.62 -3.46 18.57
C LEU A 31 18.68 -2.35 19.03
N THR A 32 18.42 -2.31 20.33
CA THR A 32 17.69 -1.20 20.95
C THR A 32 18.59 -0.57 22.03
N TYR A 33 18.81 0.72 21.91
CA TYR A 33 19.56 1.50 22.86
C TYR A 33 18.64 2.46 23.63
N LYS A 34 18.57 2.27 24.94
CA LYS A 34 17.80 3.15 25.84
C LYS A 34 18.59 4.41 26.15
N LEU A 35 18.15 5.56 25.63
CA LEU A 35 18.71 6.87 25.98
C LEU A 35 18.32 7.27 27.42
N ASN A 36 17.07 7.00 27.78
CA ASN A 36 16.51 7.19 29.12
C ASN A 36 15.18 6.41 29.26
N ASN A 37 14.45 6.62 30.34
CA ASN A 37 13.19 5.92 30.61
C ASN A 37 12.07 6.21 29.58
N PHE A 38 12.22 7.24 28.75
CA PHE A 38 11.20 7.68 27.78
C PHE A 38 11.64 7.53 26.33
N ASN A 39 12.95 7.40 26.09
CA ASN A 39 13.52 7.47 24.75
C ASN A 39 14.37 6.24 24.44
N ASN A 40 14.10 5.63 23.29
CA ASN A 40 14.88 4.53 22.74
C ASN A 40 15.23 4.81 21.28
N LEU A 41 16.45 4.47 20.90
CA LEU A 41 16.86 4.30 19.52
C LEU A 41 16.86 2.82 19.18
N TYR A 42 16.53 2.49 17.95
CA TYR A 42 16.67 1.12 17.47
C TYR A 42 17.26 1.09 16.06
N PHE A 43 17.93 0.00 15.78
CA PHE A 43 18.36 -0.38 14.46
C PHE A 43 17.94 -1.83 14.23
N SER A 44 17.42 -2.14 13.06
CA SER A 44 17.11 -3.51 12.66
C SER A 44 17.58 -3.79 11.23
N TYR A 45 17.96 -5.03 11.01
CA TYR A 45 18.21 -5.60 9.71
C TYR A 45 17.43 -6.91 9.59
N SER A 46 16.78 -7.11 8.46
CA SER A 46 16.15 -8.39 8.14
C SER A 46 16.37 -8.74 6.67
N LYS A 47 16.66 -10.02 6.41
CA LYS A 47 16.59 -10.59 5.07
C LYS A 47 15.29 -11.38 4.94
N GLY A 48 14.58 -11.16 3.84
CA GLY A 48 13.40 -11.93 3.44
C GLY A 48 13.61 -12.53 2.06
N ASN A 49 13.07 -13.73 1.86
CA ASN A 49 12.96 -14.35 0.55
C ASN A 49 11.51 -14.77 0.34
N LYS A 50 11.05 -14.72 -0.89
CA LYS A 50 9.70 -15.14 -1.27
C LYS A 50 9.77 -15.93 -2.57
N GLU A 51 9.21 -17.13 -2.54
CA GLU A 51 9.05 -17.96 -3.73
C GLU A 51 8.02 -17.36 -4.67
N PRO A 52 8.17 -17.56 -6.00
CA PRO A 52 7.13 -17.28 -6.97
C PRO A 52 5.88 -18.13 -6.69
N ASN A 53 4.72 -17.63 -7.04
CA ASN A 53 3.50 -18.41 -6.93
C ASN A 53 3.24 -19.23 -8.20
N ARG A 54 2.20 -20.06 -8.19
CA ARG A 54 1.84 -20.92 -9.31
C ARG A 54 1.66 -20.13 -10.61
N SER A 55 0.94 -19.02 -10.59
CA SER A 55 0.68 -18.25 -11.80
C SER A 55 1.93 -17.58 -12.36
N ASP A 56 2.96 -17.32 -11.55
CA ASP A 56 4.22 -16.81 -12.05
C ASP A 56 4.96 -17.88 -12.87
N TYR A 57 4.94 -19.14 -12.42
CA TYR A 57 5.54 -20.27 -13.15
C TYR A 57 4.74 -20.64 -14.41
N GLU A 58 3.44 -20.46 -14.42
CA GLU A 58 2.60 -20.70 -15.60
C GLU A 58 2.92 -19.73 -16.74
N ASN A 59 3.45 -18.55 -16.43
CA ASN A 59 3.75 -17.50 -17.39
C ASN A 59 5.26 -17.30 -17.65
N GLY A 60 6.14 -18.13 -17.07
CA GLY A 60 7.57 -17.99 -17.28
C GLY A 60 8.43 -18.84 -16.35
N SER A 61 9.70 -18.46 -16.23
CA SER A 61 10.67 -19.06 -15.31
C SER A 61 11.11 -18.02 -14.28
N PRO A 62 10.27 -17.71 -13.29
CA PRO A 62 10.52 -16.64 -12.33
C PRO A 62 11.60 -17.04 -11.33
N LEU A 63 12.37 -16.05 -10.89
CA LEU A 63 13.31 -16.19 -9.77
C LEU A 63 12.63 -15.77 -8.46
N PRO A 64 13.00 -16.37 -7.31
CA PRO A 64 12.56 -15.90 -6.01
C PRO A 64 12.94 -14.43 -5.76
N GLU A 65 12.04 -13.69 -5.12
CA GLU A 65 12.34 -12.35 -4.64
C GLU A 65 13.26 -12.41 -3.42
N GLU A 66 14.22 -11.49 -3.34
CA GLU A 66 15.05 -11.25 -2.16
C GLU A 66 14.83 -9.83 -1.66
N LEU A 67 14.77 -9.66 -0.36
CA LEU A 67 14.68 -8.37 0.33
C LEU A 67 15.77 -8.27 1.39
N ASP A 68 16.54 -7.19 1.33
CA ASP A 68 17.33 -6.70 2.46
C ASP A 68 16.67 -5.44 3.02
N ASP A 69 16.24 -5.48 4.27
CA ASP A 69 15.51 -4.42 4.95
C ASP A 69 16.33 -3.87 6.12
N PHE A 70 16.57 -2.56 6.10
CA PHE A 70 17.29 -1.81 7.12
C PHE A 70 16.37 -0.75 7.70
N GLU A 71 16.27 -0.72 9.02
CA GLU A 71 15.50 0.28 9.73
C GLU A 71 16.31 0.95 10.83
N LEU A 72 16.13 2.27 10.95
CA LEU A 72 16.66 3.07 12.05
C LEU A 72 15.56 3.95 12.61
N GLY A 73 15.28 3.82 13.89
CA GLY A 73 14.18 4.57 14.46
C GLY A 73 14.43 5.12 15.85
N TRP A 74 13.60 6.09 16.19
CA TRP A 74 13.53 6.70 17.52
C TRP A 74 12.12 6.60 18.06
N ARG A 75 12.00 6.14 19.31
CA ARG A 75 10.73 6.02 20.03
C ARG A 75 10.77 6.85 21.29
N LEU A 76 9.86 7.80 21.38
CA LEU A 76 9.57 8.58 22.59
C LEU A 76 8.24 8.13 23.17
N LYS A 77 8.21 7.73 24.44
CA LYS A 77 6.99 7.35 25.14
C LYS A 77 6.92 8.06 26.48
N SER A 78 5.99 9.00 26.61
CA SER A 78 5.69 9.71 27.86
C SER A 78 4.22 9.57 28.21
N LYS A 79 3.80 10.20 29.32
CA LYS A 79 2.38 10.19 29.74
C LYS A 79 1.44 10.85 28.74
N LYS A 80 1.92 11.88 28.01
CA LYS A 80 1.09 12.71 27.12
C LYS A 80 1.44 12.55 25.65
N ILE A 81 2.65 12.09 25.33
CA ILE A 81 3.12 12.00 23.96
C ILE A 81 3.75 10.63 23.74
N ASN A 82 3.30 9.94 22.69
CA ASN A 82 4.02 8.85 22.07
C ASN A 82 4.40 9.30 20.65
N PHE A 83 5.68 9.23 20.36
CA PHE A 83 6.22 9.57 19.04
C PHE A 83 7.14 8.45 18.57
N ASN A 84 6.92 8.01 17.34
CA ASN A 84 7.77 7.04 16.65
C ASN A 84 8.26 7.66 15.35
N SER A 85 9.54 7.49 15.07
CA SER A 85 10.12 7.76 13.75
C SER A 85 10.86 6.52 13.28
N ASN A 86 10.72 6.21 12.00
CA ASN A 86 11.40 5.11 11.34
C ASN A 86 11.96 5.59 10.00
N LEU A 87 13.26 5.49 9.82
CA LEU A 87 13.92 5.55 8.52
C LEU A 87 14.07 4.12 8.03
N PHE A 88 13.64 3.84 6.81
CA PHE A 88 13.74 2.52 6.24
C PHE A 88 14.41 2.55 4.87
N TYR A 89 15.15 1.49 4.58
CA TYR A 89 15.71 1.20 3.27
C TYR A 89 15.51 -0.28 2.97
N MET A 90 14.65 -0.55 2.02
CA MET A 90 14.32 -1.89 1.52
C MET A 90 14.93 -2.06 0.15
N ASN A 91 15.88 -2.97 0.01
CA ASN A 91 16.51 -3.28 -1.26
C ASN A 91 16.06 -4.65 -1.74
N TYR A 92 15.40 -4.67 -2.90
CA TYR A 92 14.86 -5.88 -3.52
C TYR A 92 15.75 -6.31 -4.67
N LYS A 93 15.91 -7.63 -4.78
CA LYS A 93 16.42 -8.29 -5.97
C LYS A 93 15.35 -9.21 -6.53
N ASN A 94 15.29 -9.28 -7.85
CA ASN A 94 14.33 -10.13 -8.57
C ASN A 94 12.87 -9.89 -8.15
N GLN A 95 12.50 -8.64 -7.83
CA GLN A 95 11.13 -8.35 -7.44
C GLN A 95 10.15 -8.74 -8.56
N LEU A 96 9.12 -9.52 -8.22
CA LEU A 96 8.05 -9.88 -9.14
C LEU A 96 7.03 -8.75 -9.22
N VAL A 97 6.95 -8.09 -10.37
CA VAL A 97 6.10 -6.94 -10.61
C VAL A 97 5.14 -7.20 -11.77
N LEU A 98 4.03 -6.48 -11.78
CA LEU A 98 3.07 -6.51 -12.88
C LEU A 98 3.72 -5.98 -14.16
N THR A 99 3.63 -6.77 -15.24
CA THR A 99 4.09 -6.36 -16.58
C THR A 99 3.12 -5.40 -17.26
N GLY A 100 1.87 -5.38 -16.84
CA GLY A 100 0.77 -4.74 -17.54
C GLY A 100 0.10 -5.66 -18.56
N GLU A 101 0.67 -6.81 -18.85
CA GLU A 101 0.07 -7.81 -19.73
C GLU A 101 -0.92 -8.71 -18.97
N LEU A 102 -1.84 -9.30 -19.70
CA LEU A 102 -2.79 -10.28 -19.19
C LEU A 102 -2.54 -11.63 -19.86
N ASP A 103 -2.73 -12.70 -19.10
CA ASP A 103 -2.72 -14.06 -19.66
C ASP A 103 -4.00 -14.36 -20.48
N ASP A 104 -4.10 -15.54 -21.03
CA ASP A 104 -5.22 -15.98 -21.89
C ASP A 104 -6.57 -15.99 -21.17
N VAL A 105 -6.59 -15.93 -19.83
CA VAL A 105 -7.80 -15.90 -19.00
C VAL A 105 -8.05 -14.53 -18.36
N GLY A 106 -7.21 -13.53 -18.71
CA GLY A 106 -7.33 -12.15 -18.23
C GLY A 106 -6.70 -11.90 -16.88
N SER A 107 -5.85 -12.79 -16.37
CA SER A 107 -5.11 -12.58 -15.11
C SER A 107 -3.84 -11.77 -15.37
N PRO A 108 -3.44 -10.86 -14.46
CA PRO A 108 -2.24 -10.05 -14.63
C PRO A 108 -0.97 -10.91 -14.59
N ILE A 109 -0.11 -10.75 -15.59
CA ILE A 109 1.20 -11.38 -15.66
C ILE A 109 2.21 -10.61 -14.81
N ARG A 110 3.05 -11.35 -14.09
CA ARG A 110 4.20 -10.80 -13.35
C ARG A 110 5.49 -11.36 -13.88
N THR A 111 6.54 -10.55 -13.84
CA THR A 111 7.91 -10.96 -14.14
C THR A 111 8.89 -10.34 -13.16
N ASN A 112 10.09 -10.87 -13.08
CA ASN A 112 11.14 -10.25 -12.29
C ASN A 112 11.61 -8.97 -12.99
N SER A 113 11.47 -7.83 -12.33
CA SER A 113 11.89 -6.53 -12.87
C SER A 113 13.39 -6.24 -12.67
N GLY A 114 14.11 -7.16 -12.04
CA GLY A 114 15.47 -6.92 -11.58
C GLY A 114 15.51 -6.28 -10.20
N ASP A 115 16.34 -5.25 -10.02
CA ASP A 115 16.50 -4.58 -8.74
C ASP A 115 15.48 -3.48 -8.55
N SER A 116 15.03 -3.31 -7.31
CA SER A 116 14.18 -2.19 -6.91
C SER A 116 14.50 -1.77 -5.48
N TYR A 117 14.06 -0.59 -5.08
CA TYR A 117 14.22 -0.15 -3.69
C TYR A 117 13.05 0.71 -3.23
N ARG A 118 12.87 0.70 -1.91
CA ARG A 118 12.03 1.64 -1.19
C ARG A 118 12.86 2.31 -0.11
N LEU A 119 12.89 3.63 -0.11
CA LEU A 119 13.58 4.44 0.88
C LEU A 119 12.64 5.49 1.41
N GLY A 120 12.53 5.62 2.74
CA GLY A 120 11.61 6.60 3.28
C GLY A 120 11.74 6.85 4.76
N ILE A 121 10.86 7.74 5.22
CA ILE A 121 10.68 8.06 6.63
C ILE A 121 9.20 7.93 7.00
N GLU A 122 8.94 7.31 8.12
CA GLU A 122 7.63 7.24 8.75
C GLU A 122 7.67 7.94 10.10
N LEU A 123 6.70 8.80 10.34
CA LEU A 123 6.52 9.49 11.61
C LEU A 123 5.11 9.21 12.13
N GLU A 124 5.01 8.80 13.37
CA GLU A 124 3.75 8.60 14.07
C GLU A 124 3.74 9.40 15.35
N LYS A 125 2.65 10.08 15.63
CA LYS A 125 2.47 10.89 16.83
C LYS A 125 1.08 10.68 17.42
N ASN A 126 1.05 10.34 18.70
CA ASN A 126 -0.15 10.33 19.53
C ASN A 126 0.08 11.31 20.67
N TRP A 127 -0.75 12.35 20.75
CA TRP A 127 -0.57 13.44 21.70
C TRP A 127 -1.86 13.79 22.44
N ASP A 128 -1.86 13.65 23.76
CA ASP A 128 -2.88 14.16 24.66
C ASP A 128 -2.57 15.64 24.95
N LEU A 129 -3.07 16.56 24.09
CA LEU A 129 -2.86 18.00 24.19
C LEU A 129 -3.46 18.54 25.50
N PHE A 130 -4.70 18.14 25.77
CA PHE A 130 -5.46 18.42 26.98
C PHE A 130 -6.25 17.17 27.35
N ASP A 131 -6.81 17.11 28.54
CA ASP A 131 -7.63 15.97 28.98
C ASP A 131 -8.84 15.73 28.07
N PHE A 132 -9.34 16.79 27.42
CA PHE A 132 -10.46 16.74 26.48
C PHE A 132 -10.05 16.71 25.00
N LEU A 133 -8.76 16.85 24.65
CA LEU A 133 -8.31 16.99 23.27
C LEU A 133 -7.09 16.13 23.00
N LYS A 134 -7.23 15.19 22.04
CA LYS A 134 -6.14 14.33 21.57
C LYS A 134 -5.90 14.56 20.09
N TRP A 135 -4.65 14.45 19.69
CA TRP A 135 -4.23 14.50 18.29
C TRP A 135 -3.36 13.31 17.95
N ASN A 136 -3.85 12.48 17.02
CA ASN A 136 -3.11 11.35 16.45
C ASN A 136 -2.80 11.67 15.00
N SER A 137 -1.57 11.47 14.57
CA SER A 137 -1.15 11.69 13.19
C SER A 137 -0.05 10.75 12.77
N ASN A 138 -0.04 10.39 11.50
CA ASN A 138 1.08 9.71 10.88
C ASN A 138 1.36 10.31 9.50
N ILE A 139 2.61 10.24 9.08
CA ILE A 139 3.07 10.59 7.74
C ILE A 139 4.12 9.58 7.30
N SER A 140 3.99 9.13 6.06
CA SER A 140 5.00 8.36 5.36
C SER A 140 5.43 9.14 4.12
N LEU A 141 6.74 9.35 4.00
CA LEU A 141 7.37 9.95 2.83
C LEU A 141 8.35 8.93 2.28
N SER A 142 8.19 8.53 1.03
CA SER A 142 9.02 7.47 0.44
C SER A 142 9.34 7.70 -1.02
N LYS A 143 10.43 7.09 -1.45
CA LYS A 143 10.80 6.91 -2.85
C LYS A 143 10.81 5.41 -3.14
N ASN A 144 10.04 4.99 -4.14
CA ASN A 144 9.78 3.59 -4.48
C ASN A 144 10.10 3.41 -5.96
N ILE A 145 11.22 2.74 -6.28
CA ILE A 145 11.80 2.76 -7.63
C ILE A 145 12.15 1.34 -8.10
N ASN A 146 11.70 0.99 -9.30
CA ASN A 146 12.28 -0.09 -10.10
C ASN A 146 13.51 0.46 -10.84
N LYS A 147 14.64 -0.24 -10.79
CA LYS A 147 15.85 0.16 -11.50
C LYS A 147 15.89 -0.50 -12.87
N SER A 148 16.16 0.32 -13.91
CA SER A 148 16.31 -0.19 -15.28
C SER A 148 15.17 -1.11 -15.70
N PHE A 149 13.93 -0.65 -15.54
CA PHE A 149 12.73 -1.43 -15.83
C PHE A 149 12.59 -1.69 -17.32
N TYR A 150 12.47 -2.97 -17.69
CA TYR A 150 12.23 -3.40 -19.07
C TYR A 150 10.74 -3.66 -19.29
N PHE A 151 10.23 -3.14 -20.39
CA PHE A 151 8.83 -3.23 -20.75
C PHE A 151 8.65 -3.58 -22.22
N GLN A 152 7.72 -4.50 -22.51
CA GLN A 152 7.36 -4.85 -23.89
C GLN A 152 6.53 -3.71 -24.50
N ARG A 153 7.03 -3.10 -25.57
CA ARG A 153 6.32 -2.03 -26.27
C ARG A 153 6.56 -2.12 -27.78
N ASN A 154 5.47 -2.06 -28.53
CA ASN A 154 5.49 -2.12 -30.00
C ASN A 154 6.29 -3.32 -30.53
N GLY A 155 6.05 -4.50 -29.95
CA GLY A 155 6.73 -5.74 -30.32
C GLY A 155 8.21 -5.83 -29.90
N SER A 156 8.71 -4.88 -29.12
CA SER A 156 10.11 -4.82 -28.70
C SER A 156 10.26 -4.61 -27.20
N LEU A 157 11.23 -5.27 -26.58
CA LEU A 157 11.58 -5.06 -25.19
C LEU A 157 12.43 -3.79 -25.04
N ILE A 158 11.89 -2.78 -24.36
CA ILE A 158 12.50 -1.46 -24.20
C ILE A 158 12.89 -1.24 -22.73
N ASN A 159 14.10 -0.73 -22.50
CA ASN A 159 14.50 -0.25 -21.19
C ASN A 159 13.95 1.16 -20.96
N LEU A 160 13.06 1.31 -20.00
CA LEU A 160 12.45 2.59 -19.62
C LEU A 160 13.31 3.39 -18.61
N GLY A 161 14.45 2.83 -18.18
CA GLY A 161 15.23 3.39 -17.09
C GLY A 161 14.58 3.15 -15.71
N ASP A 162 14.81 4.06 -14.80
CA ASP A 162 14.21 3.99 -13.45
C ASP A 162 12.75 4.44 -13.51
N THR A 163 11.83 3.60 -13.00
CA THR A 163 10.39 3.87 -12.96
C THR A 163 9.82 3.77 -11.55
N ASN A 164 8.68 4.38 -11.30
CA ASN A 164 7.98 4.25 -10.04
C ASN A 164 7.37 2.85 -9.87
N ILE A 165 7.44 2.29 -8.66
CA ILE A 165 6.76 1.05 -8.34
C ILE A 165 5.25 1.30 -8.30
N SER A 166 4.46 0.44 -8.94
CA SER A 166 3.01 0.54 -8.97
C SER A 166 2.39 0.57 -7.56
N TYR A 167 1.28 1.31 -7.42
CA TYR A 167 0.52 1.47 -6.18
C TYR A 167 1.38 1.87 -4.96
N SER A 168 2.40 2.69 -5.21
CA SER A 168 3.36 3.11 -4.18
C SER A 168 3.49 4.64 -4.15
N PRO A 169 2.50 5.35 -3.57
CA PRO A 169 2.54 6.81 -3.51
C PRO A 169 3.72 7.29 -2.66
N SER A 170 4.34 8.39 -3.07
CA SER A 170 5.49 8.97 -2.36
C SER A 170 5.12 9.61 -1.02
N THR A 171 3.84 9.92 -0.81
CA THR A 171 3.36 10.62 0.38
C THR A 171 2.01 10.05 0.81
N ILE A 172 1.95 9.63 2.08
CA ILE A 172 0.69 9.29 2.76
C ILE A 172 0.68 10.05 4.07
N PHE A 173 -0.42 10.76 4.34
CA PHE A 173 -0.63 11.46 5.61
C PHE A 173 -2.00 11.14 6.17
N SER A 174 -2.07 10.98 7.49
CA SER A 174 -3.34 10.81 8.21
C SER A 174 -3.30 11.61 9.52
N SER A 175 -4.40 12.23 9.85
CA SER A 175 -4.55 13.02 11.06
C SER A 175 -5.93 12.80 11.67
N ARG A 176 -5.99 12.68 12.98
CA ARG A 176 -7.22 12.49 13.72
C ARG A 176 -7.21 13.36 14.98
N ILE A 177 -8.15 14.29 15.06
CA ILE A 177 -8.38 15.15 16.22
C ILE A 177 -9.59 14.61 16.95
N ILE A 178 -9.46 14.32 18.23
CA ILE A 178 -10.51 13.77 19.08
C ILE A 178 -10.77 14.77 20.20
N TYR A 179 -11.97 15.33 20.23
CA TYR A 179 -12.46 16.19 21.28
C TYR A 179 -13.52 15.46 22.11
N ASN A 180 -13.26 15.28 23.41
CA ASN A 180 -14.15 14.63 24.34
C ASN A 180 -14.47 15.59 25.48
N ARG A 181 -15.74 15.88 25.71
CA ARG A 181 -16.16 16.72 26.85
C ARG A 181 -17.56 16.33 27.35
N GLY A 182 -17.65 15.93 28.61
CA GLY A 182 -18.88 15.37 29.13
C GLY A 182 -19.35 14.20 28.26
N ASN A 183 -20.60 14.20 27.91
CA ASN A 183 -21.23 13.13 27.12
C ASN A 183 -21.00 13.26 25.61
N SER A 184 -20.18 14.21 25.18
CA SER A 184 -19.94 14.47 23.76
C SER A 184 -18.54 14.04 23.31
N SER A 185 -18.45 13.40 22.16
CA SER A 185 -17.20 13.12 21.46
C SER A 185 -17.31 13.57 20.00
N ILE A 186 -16.36 14.40 19.57
CA ILE A 186 -16.25 14.84 18.17
C ILE A 186 -14.90 14.39 17.65
N ILE A 187 -14.92 13.67 16.52
CA ILE A 187 -13.72 13.15 15.88
C ILE A 187 -13.67 13.70 14.47
N PHE A 188 -12.63 14.49 14.18
CA PHE A 188 -12.30 14.92 12.84
C PHE A 188 -11.12 14.10 12.33
N SER A 189 -11.30 13.43 11.20
CA SER A 189 -10.26 12.63 10.55
C SER A 189 -9.96 13.22 9.18
N ASN A 190 -8.68 13.27 8.82
CA ASN A 190 -8.20 13.68 7.50
C ASN A 190 -7.21 12.65 6.98
N LYS A 191 -7.28 12.32 5.68
CA LYS A 191 -6.35 11.45 4.98
C LYS A 191 -5.96 12.06 3.65
N TYR A 192 -4.66 12.13 3.41
CA TYR A 192 -4.06 12.49 2.14
C TYR A 192 -3.27 11.30 1.59
N VAL A 193 -3.43 11.02 0.31
CA VAL A 193 -2.63 10.07 -0.45
C VAL A 193 -2.13 10.80 -1.69
N GLY A 194 -0.82 10.78 -1.90
CA GLY A 194 -0.19 11.37 -3.08
C GLY A 194 -0.55 10.63 -4.38
N GLU A 195 -0.18 11.21 -5.49
CA GLU A 195 -0.33 10.54 -6.79
C GLU A 195 0.49 9.25 -6.84
N GLN A 196 0.04 8.31 -7.66
CA GLN A 196 0.70 7.02 -7.85
C GLN A 196 0.36 6.46 -9.23
N TYR A 197 1.17 5.51 -9.70
CA TYR A 197 0.90 4.81 -10.95
C TYR A 197 0.28 3.44 -10.68
N MET A 198 -0.64 3.00 -11.53
CA MET A 198 -1.24 1.65 -11.46
C MET A 198 -0.37 0.60 -12.15
N GLY A 199 0.50 1.01 -13.08
CA GLY A 199 1.52 0.16 -13.71
C GLY A 199 2.92 0.51 -13.22
N ASN A 200 3.90 -0.36 -13.51
CA ASN A 200 5.32 -0.11 -13.23
C ASN A 200 6.01 0.71 -14.34
N ILE A 201 5.23 1.44 -15.10
CA ILE A 201 5.66 2.38 -16.12
C ILE A 201 5.11 3.76 -15.74
N ASP A 202 5.89 4.80 -15.96
CA ASP A 202 5.50 6.17 -15.62
C ASP A 202 4.65 6.78 -16.76
N SER A 203 3.55 6.09 -17.11
CA SER A 203 2.59 6.55 -18.10
C SER A 203 1.50 7.40 -17.46
N GLU A 204 1.16 8.53 -18.06
CA GLU A 204 0.04 9.36 -17.60
C GLU A 204 -1.31 8.60 -17.64
N THR A 205 -1.47 7.63 -18.56
CA THR A 205 -2.65 6.76 -18.61
C THR A 205 -2.78 5.88 -17.37
N SER A 206 -1.65 5.44 -16.80
CA SER A 206 -1.63 4.58 -15.61
C SER A 206 -1.71 5.35 -14.29
N LYS A 207 -1.84 6.69 -14.32
CA LYS A 207 -1.75 7.55 -13.14
C LYS A 207 -3.07 7.63 -12.38
N LEU A 208 -2.98 7.53 -11.07
CA LEU A 208 -4.03 7.89 -10.11
C LEU A 208 -3.66 9.21 -9.45
N ASP A 209 -4.54 10.21 -9.57
CA ASP A 209 -4.34 11.50 -8.92
C ASP A 209 -4.34 11.39 -7.40
N GLY A 210 -3.53 12.23 -6.77
CA GLY A 210 -3.55 12.37 -5.32
C GLY A 210 -4.88 12.93 -4.82
N TYR A 211 -5.27 12.53 -3.62
CA TYR A 211 -6.52 12.97 -3.01
C TYR A 211 -6.39 13.26 -1.52
N ASN A 212 -7.29 14.12 -1.05
CA ASN A 212 -7.45 14.44 0.36
C ASN A 212 -8.93 14.32 0.73
N THR A 213 -9.21 13.50 1.76
CA THR A 213 -10.57 13.30 2.29
C THR A 213 -10.62 13.61 3.77
N SER A 214 -11.78 14.03 4.23
CA SER A 214 -12.02 14.29 5.66
C SER A 214 -13.36 13.75 6.07
N ASP A 215 -13.40 13.17 7.27
CA ASP A 215 -14.61 12.64 7.89
C ASP A 215 -14.85 13.33 9.23
N LEU A 216 -16.12 13.46 9.62
CA LEU A 216 -16.53 13.98 10.92
C LEU A 216 -17.47 12.99 11.58
N LEU A 217 -17.08 12.51 12.75
CA LEU A 217 -17.91 11.65 13.59
C LEU A 217 -18.29 12.40 14.87
N ILE A 218 -19.58 12.45 15.19
CA ILE A 218 -20.14 13.04 16.40
C ILE A 218 -20.83 11.92 17.16
N ASN A 219 -20.43 11.73 18.42
CA ASN A 219 -21.10 10.83 19.35
C ASN A 219 -21.66 11.66 20.49
N TYR A 220 -22.85 11.33 20.92
CA TYR A 220 -23.49 11.95 22.07
C TYR A 220 -24.19 10.88 22.90
N GLN A 221 -23.82 10.79 24.20
CA GLN A 221 -24.38 9.82 25.11
C GLN A 221 -25.41 10.50 26.00
N LEU A 222 -26.65 10.04 25.94
CA LEU A 222 -27.71 10.42 26.87
C LEU A 222 -27.77 9.40 27.99
N PHE A 223 -28.11 9.87 29.21
CA PHE A 223 -28.30 9.01 30.37
C PHE A 223 -27.07 8.16 30.75
N GLU A 224 -25.86 8.74 30.65
CA GLU A 224 -24.62 8.08 31.03
C GLU A 224 -24.62 7.46 32.43
N ASN A 225 -25.30 8.13 33.39
CA ASN A 225 -25.39 7.72 34.79
C ASN A 225 -26.74 7.08 35.18
N SER A 226 -27.52 6.60 34.20
CA SER A 226 -28.74 5.89 34.46
C SER A 226 -28.47 4.42 34.75
N ASP A 227 -28.95 3.90 35.88
CA ASP A 227 -28.92 2.47 36.21
C ASP A 227 -29.92 1.65 35.37
N ILE A 228 -30.80 2.30 34.60
CA ILE A 228 -31.92 1.70 33.90
C ILE A 228 -31.55 1.47 32.41
N PHE A 229 -31.00 2.50 31.76
CA PHE A 229 -30.60 2.39 30.35
C PHE A 229 -29.61 3.49 29.97
N LYS A 230 -28.81 3.22 28.90
CA LYS A 230 -27.93 4.19 28.25
C LYS A 230 -28.37 4.34 26.81
N LEU A 231 -28.31 5.56 26.29
CA LEU A 231 -28.68 5.87 24.92
C LEU A 231 -27.56 6.64 24.23
N ASP A 232 -26.98 6.03 23.21
CA ASP A 232 -25.89 6.61 22.42
C ASP A 232 -26.37 6.99 21.02
N PHE A 233 -26.15 8.25 20.64
CA PHE A 233 -26.35 8.74 19.29
C PHE A 233 -25.00 8.84 18.58
N LYS A 234 -24.93 8.34 17.33
CA LYS A 234 -23.77 8.48 16.45
C LYS A 234 -24.21 9.11 15.15
N PHE A 235 -23.47 10.13 14.72
CA PHE A 235 -23.67 10.76 13.42
C PHE A 235 -22.34 10.87 12.71
N HIS A 236 -22.21 10.24 11.55
CA HIS A 236 -21.00 10.21 10.78
C HIS A 236 -21.20 10.87 9.42
N ILE A 237 -20.38 11.85 9.10
CA ILE A 237 -20.29 12.48 7.81
C ILE A 237 -19.00 11.97 7.16
N PHE A 238 -19.15 11.17 6.13
CA PHE A 238 -18.02 10.72 5.31
C PHE A 238 -17.77 11.71 4.19
N ASN A 239 -16.52 11.90 3.84
CA ASN A 239 -16.09 12.81 2.78
C ASN A 239 -16.71 14.19 2.94
N LEU A 240 -16.46 14.83 4.10
CA LEU A 240 -17.06 16.09 4.54
C LEU A 240 -17.00 17.19 3.47
N PHE A 241 -15.93 17.27 2.71
CA PHE A 241 -15.73 18.29 1.68
C PHE A 241 -16.16 17.85 0.28
N ASN A 242 -16.80 16.69 0.15
CA ASN A 242 -17.32 16.14 -1.10
C ASN A 242 -16.25 16.05 -2.22
N LYS A 243 -15.03 15.60 -1.90
CA LYS A 243 -13.98 15.38 -2.88
C LYS A 243 -14.34 14.18 -3.74
N LEU A 244 -14.40 14.36 -5.06
CA LEU A 244 -14.52 13.25 -6.00
C LEU A 244 -13.12 12.73 -6.31
N TYR A 245 -12.92 11.41 -6.17
CA TYR A 245 -11.62 10.76 -6.37
C TYR A 245 -11.77 9.27 -6.64
N SER A 246 -10.74 8.68 -7.23
CA SER A 246 -10.58 7.24 -7.33
C SER A 246 -9.41 6.82 -6.44
N SER A 247 -9.64 5.89 -5.53
CA SER A 247 -8.59 5.39 -4.63
C SER A 247 -7.80 4.25 -5.23
N ASN A 248 -8.33 3.63 -6.28
CA ASN A 248 -7.76 2.48 -6.97
C ASN A 248 -8.30 2.42 -8.40
N GLY A 249 -7.71 1.53 -9.20
CA GLY A 249 -8.11 1.26 -10.57
C GLY A 249 -7.37 0.03 -11.08
N TYR A 250 -7.37 -0.18 -12.37
CA TYR A 250 -6.54 -1.17 -13.04
C TYR A 250 -5.96 -0.57 -14.32
N PHE A 251 -4.80 -1.05 -14.70
CA PHE A 251 -4.07 -0.68 -15.89
C PHE A 251 -3.58 -1.95 -16.58
N TYR A 252 -3.70 -1.97 -17.90
CA TYR A 252 -3.19 -3.06 -18.72
C TYR A 252 -2.70 -2.56 -20.05
N THR A 253 -1.86 -3.36 -20.71
CA THR A 253 -1.39 -3.09 -22.04
C THR A 253 -1.54 -4.35 -22.92
N TYR A 254 -1.68 -4.14 -24.21
CA TYR A 254 -1.58 -5.22 -25.20
C TYR A 254 -1.05 -4.68 -26.52
N ASP A 255 -0.36 -5.54 -27.26
CA ASP A 255 0.15 -5.20 -28.57
C ASP A 255 -0.89 -5.52 -29.65
N LEU A 256 -1.28 -4.49 -30.40
CA LEU A 256 -2.18 -4.62 -31.54
C LEU A 256 -1.37 -4.70 -32.81
N ASN A 257 -1.48 -5.83 -33.53
CA ASN A 257 -0.87 -6.03 -34.84
C ASN A 257 -1.79 -5.44 -35.92
N ASP A 258 -1.35 -4.38 -36.58
CA ASP A 258 -2.02 -3.89 -37.79
C ASP A 258 -1.68 -4.79 -38.97
N SER A 259 -2.65 -5.60 -39.40
CA SER A 259 -2.48 -6.56 -40.50
C SER A 259 -2.23 -5.89 -41.86
N LEU A 260 -2.51 -4.59 -42.00
CA LEU A 260 -2.33 -3.84 -43.26
C LEU A 260 -0.94 -3.22 -43.36
N SER A 261 -0.43 -2.68 -42.26
CA SER A 261 0.88 -2.02 -42.22
C SER A 261 1.99 -2.91 -41.69
N GLY A 262 1.65 -4.01 -41.02
CA GLY A 262 2.59 -4.86 -40.29
C GLY A 262 3.20 -4.20 -39.05
N GLN A 263 2.65 -3.06 -38.63
CA GLN A 263 3.11 -2.37 -37.44
C GLN A 263 2.46 -2.97 -36.17
N VAL A 264 3.26 -3.05 -35.13
CA VAL A 264 2.79 -3.42 -33.79
C VAL A 264 2.69 -2.17 -32.93
N ASN A 265 1.52 -1.90 -32.39
CA ASN A 265 1.28 -0.75 -31.52
C ASN A 265 0.81 -1.23 -30.14
N THR A 266 1.50 -0.82 -29.09
CA THR A 266 1.04 -1.07 -27.72
C THR A 266 -0.09 -0.13 -27.38
N ILE A 267 -1.23 -0.71 -27.02
CA ILE A 267 -2.42 0.00 -26.52
C ILE A 267 -2.41 -0.05 -25.00
N GLU A 268 -2.65 1.08 -24.38
CA GLU A 268 -2.79 1.22 -22.92
C GLU A 268 -4.28 1.33 -22.58
N GLY A 269 -4.75 0.49 -21.67
CA GLY A 269 -6.12 0.51 -21.15
C GLY A 269 -6.15 0.80 -19.67
N VAL A 270 -7.17 1.54 -19.21
CA VAL A 270 -7.32 1.92 -17.82
C VAL A 270 -8.78 1.88 -17.38
N GLY A 271 -9.00 1.51 -16.13
CA GLY A 271 -10.28 1.67 -15.46
C GLY A 271 -10.09 2.16 -14.03
N TYR A 272 -11.00 2.98 -13.55
CA TYR A 272 -10.93 3.60 -12.22
C TYR A 272 -12.08 3.11 -11.34
N TYR A 273 -11.81 2.98 -10.04
CA TYR A 273 -12.81 2.68 -9.01
C TYR A 273 -13.15 3.95 -8.23
N PRO A 274 -14.17 4.73 -8.67
CA PRO A 274 -14.54 5.98 -8.00
C PRO A 274 -15.08 5.70 -6.60
N GLN A 275 -14.72 6.58 -5.68
CA GLN A 275 -15.22 6.54 -4.31
C GLN A 275 -16.47 7.40 -4.16
N ALA A 276 -17.29 7.06 -3.15
CA ALA A 276 -18.50 7.80 -2.85
C ALA A 276 -18.20 9.27 -2.53
N GLY A 277 -19.02 10.18 -3.01
CA GLY A 277 -19.06 11.55 -2.56
C GLY A 277 -19.49 11.64 -1.09
N ARG A 278 -19.79 12.85 -0.60
CA ARG A 278 -20.25 13.03 0.78
C ARG A 278 -21.53 12.25 1.04
N HIS A 279 -21.51 11.45 2.12
CA HIS A 279 -22.65 10.67 2.58
C HIS A 279 -22.68 10.63 4.10
N PHE A 280 -23.81 10.18 4.66
CA PHE A 280 -24.10 10.26 6.07
C PHE A 280 -24.55 8.91 6.61
N MET A 281 -24.19 8.66 7.87
CA MET A 281 -24.71 7.53 8.63
C MET A 281 -25.15 8.04 10.00
N ALA A 282 -26.34 7.65 10.43
CA ALA A 282 -26.83 7.90 11.79
C ALA A 282 -27.14 6.56 12.46
N GLY A 283 -26.83 6.47 13.75
CA GLY A 283 -27.08 5.27 14.55
C GLY A 283 -27.51 5.65 15.95
N VAL A 284 -28.35 4.80 16.55
CA VAL A 284 -28.79 4.87 17.95
C VAL A 284 -28.52 3.51 18.58
N THR A 285 -27.85 3.50 19.72
CA THR A 285 -27.62 2.30 20.52
C THR A 285 -28.30 2.47 21.86
N LEU A 286 -29.15 1.52 22.23
CA LEU A 286 -29.80 1.45 23.55
C LEU A 286 -29.23 0.23 24.29
N GLU A 287 -28.70 0.49 25.49
CA GLU A 287 -28.23 -0.53 26.45
C GLU A 287 -29.15 -0.51 27.67
N PHE A 288 -29.62 -1.66 28.14
CA PHE A 288 -30.50 -1.85 29.28
C PHE A 288 -30.12 -3.10 30.09
#